data_c07e4be06d423ad0ca4cc49b477efcbe
#
_entry.id   c07e4be06d423ad0ca4cc49b477efcbe
#
_cell.length_a   1.000
_cell.length_b   1.000
_cell.length_c   1.000
_cell.angle_alpha   90.00
_cell.angle_beta   90.00
_cell.angle_gamma   90.00
#
_symmetry.space_group_name_H-M   'P 1'
#
loop_
_entity.id
_entity.type
_entity.pdbx_description
1 polymer ?
#
loop_
_entity_poly.entity_id
_entity_poly.type
_entity_poly.pdbx_seq_one_letter_code
_entity_poly.pdbx_strand_id
1 'polypeptide(L)'
;LRGLRHRLTWWGEPCESPIVLLHGFLDAGATWQFLVDCLPDSWSFVAPDLRGCGGTERAPGGYWFPDYLADLEALLDALVPNAPARLMGHSMGGNIASLYAGVRPDRVAWLVNLEGFGLPRTEPDQAAARFAEWLDQLRQGPRVSRYDSVERFAAVLRTRNPRLTLERSLFIAHAWTRPVENGVELAADPLHRLVNPVLYRREEAESCWRRIKAPSLLLIGELSELRERLGADGTEEALRAAFPGARLRTVPGVGHMMHHEDPQAVAERIVEFVAEQGNPR
;
A
#
# COMPACT_ATOMS: atom_id res chain seq x y z
N LEU A 1 -15.10 -1.46 10.81
CA LEU A 1 -14.08 -0.87 11.68
C LEU A 1 -14.32 0.63 11.79
N ARG A 2 -14.25 1.20 12.98
CA ARG A 2 -14.34 2.66 13.22
C ARG A 2 -15.51 3.34 12.47
N GLY A 3 -16.68 2.72 12.46
CA GLY A 3 -17.90 3.25 11.84
C GLY A 3 -18.02 3.02 10.32
N LEU A 4 -17.03 2.38 9.68
CA LEU A 4 -17.08 2.01 8.26
C LEU A 4 -17.16 0.50 8.10
N ARG A 5 -17.91 0.03 7.09
CA ARG A 5 -17.85 -1.36 6.63
C ARG A 5 -16.62 -1.52 5.75
N HIS A 6 -15.74 -2.46 6.12
CA HIS A 6 -14.55 -2.80 5.36
C HIS A 6 -14.78 -4.10 4.60
N ARG A 7 -14.40 -4.12 3.33
CA ARG A 7 -14.26 -5.35 2.55
C ARG A 7 -12.93 -5.98 2.88
N LEU A 8 -12.94 -7.30 3.13
CA LEU A 8 -11.73 -8.12 3.31
C LEU A 8 -11.71 -9.19 2.22
N THR A 9 -10.57 -9.38 1.60
CA THR A 9 -10.30 -10.51 0.70
C THR A 9 -9.41 -11.50 1.44
N TRP A 10 -9.75 -12.79 1.40
CA TRP A 10 -9.03 -13.86 2.07
C TRP A 10 -8.50 -14.86 1.07
N TRP A 11 -7.33 -15.43 1.37
CA TRP A 11 -6.74 -16.56 0.66
C TRP A 11 -6.21 -17.57 1.68
N GLY A 12 -6.31 -18.86 1.35
CA GLY A 12 -6.00 -19.96 2.26
C GLY A 12 -7.08 -20.17 3.31
N GLU A 13 -6.85 -21.11 4.22
CA GLU A 13 -7.76 -21.40 5.32
C GLU A 13 -7.69 -20.29 6.37
N PRO A 14 -8.84 -19.83 6.89
CA PRO A 14 -8.86 -18.87 7.99
C PRO A 14 -8.07 -19.37 9.20
N CYS A 15 -7.18 -18.55 9.73
CA CYS A 15 -6.36 -18.88 10.89
C CYS A 15 -6.28 -17.70 11.86
N GLU A 16 -5.81 -17.95 13.08
CA GLU A 16 -5.70 -16.94 14.15
C GLU A 16 -4.62 -15.88 13.88
N SER A 17 -3.74 -16.10 12.92
CA SER A 17 -2.63 -15.21 12.61
C SER A 17 -2.31 -15.14 11.10
N PRO A 18 -3.27 -14.64 10.28
CA PRO A 18 -3.03 -14.47 8.86
C PRO A 18 -1.97 -13.39 8.59
N ILE A 19 -1.40 -13.44 7.40
CA ILE A 19 -0.56 -12.36 6.88
C ILE A 19 -1.48 -11.24 6.38
N VAL A 20 -1.33 -10.03 6.90
CA VAL A 20 -2.15 -8.87 6.54
C VAL A 20 -1.48 -8.10 5.41
N LEU A 21 -2.21 -7.94 4.29
CA LEU A 21 -1.73 -7.31 3.06
C LEU A 21 -2.36 -5.92 2.89
N LEU A 22 -1.56 -4.87 2.85
CA LEU A 22 -2.02 -3.49 2.72
C LEU A 22 -1.67 -2.94 1.33
N HIS A 23 -2.69 -2.64 0.53
CA HIS A 23 -2.53 -2.17 -0.85
C HIS A 23 -2.07 -0.72 -0.96
N GLY A 24 -1.67 -0.30 -2.17
CA GLY A 24 -1.22 1.04 -2.49
C GLY A 24 -2.35 2.07 -2.65
N PHE A 25 -1.97 3.31 -2.99
CA PHE A 25 -2.89 4.42 -3.22
C PHE A 25 -3.85 4.13 -4.39
N LEU A 26 -5.15 4.27 -4.18
CA LEU A 26 -6.25 4.01 -5.14
C LEU A 26 -6.31 2.57 -5.66
N ASP A 27 -5.69 1.63 -4.97
CA ASP A 27 -5.68 0.20 -5.28
C ASP A 27 -6.82 -0.53 -4.53
N ALA A 28 -6.81 -1.85 -4.52
CA ALA A 28 -7.76 -2.70 -3.82
C ALA A 28 -7.08 -3.97 -3.30
N GLY A 29 -7.59 -4.54 -2.22
CA GLY A 29 -7.03 -5.75 -1.61
C GLY A 29 -6.96 -6.94 -2.58
N ALA A 30 -7.92 -7.07 -3.49
CA ALA A 30 -7.96 -8.17 -4.45
C ALA A 30 -6.74 -8.22 -5.40
N THR A 31 -6.04 -7.11 -5.63
CA THR A 31 -4.89 -7.08 -6.57
C THR A 31 -3.63 -7.76 -6.04
N TRP A 32 -3.61 -8.17 -4.77
CA TRP A 32 -2.59 -9.05 -4.22
C TRP A 32 -2.64 -10.47 -4.80
N GLN A 33 -3.71 -10.84 -5.54
CA GLN A 33 -3.91 -12.16 -6.12
C GLN A 33 -2.65 -12.72 -6.81
N PHE A 34 -2.03 -11.93 -7.68
CA PHE A 34 -0.87 -12.42 -8.46
C PHE A 34 0.32 -12.78 -7.59
N LEU A 35 0.55 -12.02 -6.50
CA LEU A 35 1.62 -12.33 -5.56
C LEU A 35 1.24 -13.53 -4.68
N VAL A 36 0.01 -13.60 -4.21
CA VAL A 36 -0.48 -14.71 -3.40
C VAL A 36 -0.38 -16.03 -4.15
N ASP A 37 -0.71 -16.06 -5.45
CA ASP A 37 -0.59 -17.24 -6.31
C ASP A 37 0.85 -17.77 -6.46
N CYS A 38 1.84 -16.94 -6.12
CA CYS A 38 3.27 -17.31 -6.16
C CYS A 38 3.84 -17.61 -4.76
N LEU A 39 3.05 -17.44 -3.70
CA LEU A 39 3.47 -17.72 -2.33
C LEU A 39 3.01 -19.12 -1.88
N PRO A 40 3.58 -19.70 -0.81
CA PRO A 40 3.20 -21.06 -0.38
C PRO A 40 1.72 -21.21 -0.05
N ASP A 41 1.06 -22.24 -0.58
CA ASP A 41 -0.36 -22.57 -0.34
C ASP A 41 -0.69 -22.79 1.14
N SER A 42 0.32 -23.09 1.97
CA SER A 42 0.16 -23.24 3.42
C SER A 42 0.02 -21.94 4.19
N TRP A 43 0.21 -20.79 3.52
CA TRP A 43 0.06 -19.48 4.14
C TRP A 43 -1.37 -18.98 4.00
N SER A 44 -1.83 -18.26 5.01
CA SER A 44 -3.14 -17.62 5.03
C SER A 44 -2.97 -16.11 4.98
N PHE A 45 -3.77 -15.45 4.12
CA PHE A 45 -3.66 -14.02 3.88
C PHE A 45 -5.01 -13.34 4.05
N VAL A 46 -4.96 -12.10 4.50
CA VAL A 46 -6.11 -11.20 4.51
C VAL A 46 -5.71 -9.82 3.99
N ALA A 47 -6.45 -9.30 3.03
CA ALA A 47 -6.26 -7.96 2.49
C ALA A 47 -7.52 -7.12 2.69
N PRO A 48 -7.52 -6.09 3.54
CA PRO A 48 -8.58 -5.10 3.56
C PRO A 48 -8.50 -4.22 2.31
N ASP A 49 -9.65 -3.90 1.73
CA ASP A 49 -9.74 -2.66 0.96
C ASP A 49 -9.61 -1.50 1.95
N LEU A 50 -8.62 -0.63 1.77
CA LEU A 50 -8.44 0.52 2.64
C LEU A 50 -9.64 1.46 2.54
N ARG A 51 -9.87 2.30 3.58
CA ARG A 51 -11.01 3.23 3.63
C ARG A 51 -11.21 3.96 2.31
N GLY A 52 -12.45 3.94 1.77
CA GLY A 52 -12.81 4.58 0.51
C GLY A 52 -12.21 3.98 -0.75
N CYS A 53 -11.59 2.79 -0.68
CA CYS A 53 -11.09 2.04 -1.83
C CYS A 53 -11.89 0.77 -2.03
N GLY A 54 -11.89 0.24 -3.25
CA GLY A 54 -12.54 -1.03 -3.60
C GLY A 54 -13.99 -1.11 -3.12
N GLY A 55 -14.29 -2.08 -2.28
CA GLY A 55 -15.62 -2.28 -1.67
C GLY A 55 -15.76 -1.72 -0.24
N THR A 56 -14.74 -1.08 0.30
CA THR A 56 -14.83 -0.41 1.61
C THR A 56 -15.57 0.92 1.52
N GLU A 57 -16.40 1.21 2.52
CA GLU A 57 -17.20 2.44 2.57
C GLU A 57 -16.34 3.69 2.50
N ARG A 58 -16.89 4.72 1.86
CA ARG A 58 -16.30 6.06 1.77
C ARG A 58 -16.39 6.78 3.10
N ALA A 59 -15.33 7.49 3.48
CA ALA A 59 -15.30 8.29 4.71
C ALA A 59 -15.95 9.66 4.49
N PRO A 60 -16.93 10.08 5.30
CA PRO A 60 -17.67 11.31 5.07
C PRO A 60 -16.84 12.61 5.16
N GLY A 61 -15.71 12.59 5.80
CA GLY A 61 -14.84 13.77 6.04
C GLY A 61 -13.61 13.85 5.13
N GLY A 62 -13.48 12.97 4.14
CA GLY A 62 -12.25 12.83 3.35
C GLY A 62 -11.24 11.89 4.01
N TYR A 63 -9.97 12.00 3.60
CA TYR A 63 -8.97 11.00 3.94
C TYR A 63 -7.74 11.65 4.56
N TRP A 64 -7.48 11.32 5.81
CA TRP A 64 -6.33 11.77 6.56
C TRP A 64 -5.44 10.58 6.91
N PHE A 65 -4.13 10.69 6.66
CA PHE A 65 -3.23 9.55 6.77
C PHE A 65 -3.25 8.84 8.15
N PRO A 66 -3.33 9.52 9.30
CA PRO A 66 -3.46 8.86 10.60
C PRO A 66 -4.67 7.94 10.76
N ASP A 67 -5.74 8.16 9.99
CA ASP A 67 -6.90 7.27 10.04
C ASP A 67 -6.60 5.85 9.56
N TYR A 68 -5.66 5.70 8.61
CA TYR A 68 -5.24 4.36 8.15
C TYR A 68 -4.49 3.60 9.22
N LEU A 69 -3.72 4.28 10.08
CA LEU A 69 -3.07 3.64 11.23
C LEU A 69 -4.10 3.16 12.25
N ALA A 70 -5.11 3.97 12.53
CA ALA A 70 -6.16 3.63 13.46
C ALA A 70 -7.08 2.51 12.91
N ASP A 71 -7.29 2.45 11.59
CA ASP A 71 -8.00 1.34 10.94
C ASP A 71 -7.18 0.04 11.03
N LEU A 72 -5.87 0.12 10.82
CA LEU A 72 -4.98 -1.03 10.96
C LEU A 72 -4.97 -1.54 12.41
N GLU A 73 -4.87 -0.65 13.42
CA GLU A 73 -4.98 -1.05 14.84
C GLU A 73 -6.28 -1.80 15.09
N ALA A 74 -7.44 -1.24 14.69
CA ALA A 74 -8.73 -1.86 14.88
C ALA A 74 -8.89 -3.19 14.11
N LEU A 75 -8.28 -3.30 12.92
CA LEU A 75 -8.25 -4.54 12.14
C LEU A 75 -7.47 -5.62 12.86
N LEU A 76 -6.28 -5.29 13.35
CA LEU A 76 -5.41 -6.23 14.06
C LEU A 76 -6.00 -6.66 15.40
N ASP A 77 -6.70 -5.77 16.10
CA ASP A 77 -7.41 -6.13 17.32
C ASP A 77 -8.55 -7.12 17.06
N ALA A 78 -9.17 -7.03 15.88
CA ALA A 78 -10.24 -7.96 15.48
C ALA A 78 -9.72 -9.29 14.94
N LEU A 79 -8.62 -9.30 14.19
CA LEU A 79 -8.14 -10.48 13.46
C LEU A 79 -6.97 -11.20 14.15
N VAL A 80 -6.11 -10.47 14.87
CA VAL A 80 -4.89 -10.98 15.50
C VAL A 80 -4.75 -10.42 16.92
N PRO A 81 -5.76 -10.64 17.80
CA PRO A 81 -5.79 -10.00 19.14
C PRO A 81 -4.68 -10.47 20.07
N ASN A 82 -4.24 -11.72 19.94
CA ASN A 82 -3.39 -12.40 20.92
C ASN A 82 -1.94 -12.63 20.46
N ALA A 83 -1.57 -12.17 19.26
CA ALA A 83 -0.23 -12.38 18.71
C ALA A 83 0.28 -11.13 17.98
N PRO A 84 1.60 -10.98 17.81
CA PRO A 84 2.13 -9.99 16.90
C PRO A 84 1.74 -10.30 15.44
N ALA A 85 1.33 -9.26 14.71
CA ALA A 85 0.85 -9.38 13.33
C ALA A 85 1.99 -9.53 12.31
N ARG A 86 1.73 -10.23 11.22
CA ARG A 86 2.60 -10.36 10.05
C ARG A 86 2.10 -9.41 8.98
N LEU A 87 2.92 -8.42 8.62
CA LEU A 87 2.48 -7.33 7.75
C LEU A 87 3.24 -7.33 6.42
N MET A 88 2.51 -7.22 5.32
CA MET A 88 3.05 -6.85 4.01
C MET A 88 2.32 -5.61 3.50
N GLY A 89 3.05 -4.66 2.95
CA GLY A 89 2.43 -3.47 2.39
C GLY A 89 3.14 -2.96 1.14
N HIS A 90 2.35 -2.51 0.17
CA HIS A 90 2.84 -1.89 -1.04
C HIS A 90 2.62 -0.37 -1.01
N SER A 91 3.64 0.41 -1.38
CA SER A 91 3.51 1.86 -1.54
C SER A 91 2.87 2.54 -0.31
N MET A 92 1.68 3.12 -0.42
CA MET A 92 0.94 3.68 0.72
C MET A 92 0.71 2.65 1.83
N GLY A 93 0.35 1.40 1.48
CA GLY A 93 0.21 0.31 2.45
C GLY A 93 1.51 -0.05 3.14
N GLY A 94 2.64 0.03 2.43
CA GLY A 94 3.98 -0.12 2.99
C GLY A 94 4.34 1.00 3.98
N ASN A 95 3.93 2.24 3.67
CA ASN A 95 4.08 3.37 4.60
C ASN A 95 3.23 3.20 5.86
N ILE A 96 1.98 2.74 5.71
CA ILE A 96 1.08 2.45 6.84
C ILE A 96 1.69 1.36 7.73
N ALA A 97 2.09 0.23 7.14
CA ALA A 97 2.68 -0.89 7.86
C ALA A 97 3.98 -0.52 8.60
N SER A 98 4.86 0.22 7.92
CA SER A 98 6.14 0.66 8.51
C SER A 98 5.95 1.66 9.64
N LEU A 99 5.03 2.61 9.45
CA LEU A 99 4.72 3.58 10.51
C LEU A 99 4.12 2.87 11.73
N TYR A 100 3.17 1.96 11.50
CA TYR A 100 2.55 1.15 12.55
C TYR A 100 3.59 0.31 13.30
N ALA A 101 4.49 -0.36 12.59
CA ALA A 101 5.56 -1.16 13.21
C ALA A 101 6.50 -0.33 14.11
N GLY A 102 6.72 0.94 13.78
CA GLY A 102 7.50 1.86 14.62
C GLY A 102 6.72 2.41 15.82
N VAL A 103 5.41 2.59 15.68
CA VAL A 103 4.52 3.10 16.73
C VAL A 103 4.11 2.00 17.72
N ARG A 104 3.91 0.77 17.23
CA ARG A 104 3.52 -0.43 17.98
C ARG A 104 4.54 -1.57 17.79
N PRO A 105 5.82 -1.39 18.16
CA PRO A 105 6.88 -2.35 17.82
C PRO A 105 6.65 -3.76 18.36
N ASP A 106 5.91 -3.92 19.44
CA ASP A 106 5.64 -5.23 20.04
C ASP A 106 4.40 -5.92 19.43
N ARG A 107 3.66 -5.23 18.54
CA ARG A 107 2.49 -5.74 17.83
C ARG A 107 2.81 -6.31 16.44
N VAL A 108 4.06 -6.27 16.01
CA VAL A 108 4.47 -6.73 14.67
C VAL A 108 5.52 -7.83 14.79
N ALA A 109 5.22 -9.00 14.22
CA ALA A 109 6.12 -10.16 14.19
C ALA A 109 7.22 -9.99 13.14
N TRP A 110 6.85 -9.55 11.94
CA TRP A 110 7.74 -9.16 10.86
C TRP A 110 7.02 -8.26 9.85
N LEU A 111 7.80 -7.55 9.05
CA LEU A 111 7.33 -6.58 8.07
C LEU A 111 7.97 -6.82 6.71
N VAL A 112 7.14 -6.90 5.66
CA VAL A 112 7.59 -6.79 4.26
C VAL A 112 7.02 -5.51 3.66
N ASN A 113 7.91 -4.63 3.21
CA ASN A 113 7.57 -3.33 2.63
C ASN A 113 8.01 -3.30 1.15
N LEU A 114 7.03 -3.22 0.24
CA LEU A 114 7.23 -3.07 -1.19
C LEU A 114 7.10 -1.57 -1.52
N GLU A 115 8.23 -0.87 -1.56
CA GLU A 115 8.33 0.55 -1.94
C GLU A 115 7.46 1.55 -1.15
N GLY A 116 7.26 1.32 0.13
CA GLY A 116 6.65 2.28 1.05
C GLY A 116 7.71 3.09 1.81
N PHE A 117 8.40 4.00 1.13
CA PHE A 117 9.55 4.76 1.67
C PHE A 117 9.23 6.23 1.95
N GLY A 118 7.94 6.55 2.16
CA GLY A 118 7.49 7.90 2.42
C GLY A 118 7.29 8.74 1.16
N LEU A 119 7.19 10.04 1.38
CA LEU A 119 7.07 11.06 0.34
C LEU A 119 8.30 12.01 0.42
N PRO A 120 8.53 12.83 -0.60
CA PRO A 120 9.55 13.87 -0.54
C PRO A 120 9.37 14.80 0.67
N ARG A 121 10.45 15.35 1.17
CA ARG A 121 10.42 16.34 2.26
C ARG A 121 9.64 17.57 1.84
N THR A 122 9.04 18.21 2.81
CA THR A 122 8.35 19.50 2.63
C THR A 122 8.91 20.52 3.60
N GLU A 123 8.92 21.77 3.17
CA GLU A 123 9.39 22.89 3.97
C GLU A 123 8.22 23.68 4.57
N PRO A 124 8.35 24.24 5.79
CA PRO A 124 7.26 24.96 6.46
C PRO A 124 6.66 26.13 5.66
N ASP A 125 7.44 26.79 4.83
CA ASP A 125 6.99 27.90 3.99
C ASP A 125 6.01 27.48 2.87
N GLN A 126 5.97 26.18 2.54
CA GLN A 126 5.01 25.61 1.59
C GLN A 126 3.58 25.51 2.15
N ALA A 127 3.40 25.67 3.48
CA ALA A 127 2.11 25.44 4.13
C ALA A 127 1.00 26.35 3.61
N ALA A 128 1.26 27.66 3.43
CA ALA A 128 0.25 28.60 2.96
C ALA A 128 -0.25 28.25 1.56
N ALA A 129 0.66 27.93 0.63
CA ALA A 129 0.31 27.49 -0.72
C ALA A 129 -0.46 26.17 -0.72
N ARG A 130 -0.07 25.22 0.15
CA ARG A 130 -0.75 23.94 0.32
C ARG A 130 -2.18 24.09 0.81
N PHE A 131 -2.43 24.93 1.80
CA PHE A 131 -3.78 25.24 2.26
C PHE A 131 -4.63 25.92 1.17
N ALA A 132 -4.06 26.88 0.43
CA ALA A 132 -4.75 27.54 -0.65
C ALA A 132 -5.16 26.55 -1.75
N GLU A 133 -4.25 25.69 -2.18
CA GLU A 133 -4.52 24.63 -3.15
C GLU A 133 -5.64 23.69 -2.68
N TRP A 134 -5.59 23.25 -1.43
CA TRP A 134 -6.63 22.39 -0.85
C TRP A 134 -8.01 23.06 -0.85
N LEU A 135 -8.10 24.35 -0.44
CA LEU A 135 -9.34 25.11 -0.45
C LEU A 135 -9.90 25.27 -1.87
N ASP A 136 -9.04 25.51 -2.86
CA ASP A 136 -9.44 25.61 -4.25
C ASP A 136 -9.93 24.27 -4.81
N GLN A 137 -9.28 23.19 -4.49
CA GLN A 137 -9.70 21.83 -4.87
C GLN A 137 -11.04 21.45 -4.22
N LEU A 138 -11.28 21.81 -2.95
CA LEU A 138 -12.58 21.63 -2.30
C LEU A 138 -13.71 22.38 -3.02
N ARG A 139 -13.45 23.61 -3.45
CA ARG A 139 -14.44 24.44 -4.18
C ARG A 139 -14.76 23.86 -5.56
N GLN A 140 -13.74 23.32 -6.26
CA GLN A 140 -13.91 22.72 -7.58
C GLN A 140 -14.55 21.32 -7.53
N GLY A 141 -14.45 20.66 -6.38
CA GLY A 141 -14.81 19.26 -6.21
C GLY A 141 -13.79 18.28 -6.82
N PRO A 142 -13.80 17.03 -6.39
CA PRO A 142 -12.85 16.03 -6.86
C PRO A 142 -13.15 15.56 -8.28
N ARG A 143 -12.10 15.30 -9.08
CA ARG A 143 -12.26 14.80 -10.44
C ARG A 143 -12.58 13.30 -10.43
N VAL A 144 -13.72 12.92 -11.01
CA VAL A 144 -14.11 11.54 -11.23
C VAL A 144 -13.49 11.03 -12.54
N SER A 145 -12.78 9.89 -12.49
CA SER A 145 -12.27 9.25 -13.71
C SER A 145 -13.25 8.18 -14.18
N ARG A 146 -13.76 8.34 -15.39
CA ARG A 146 -14.68 7.41 -16.06
C ARG A 146 -14.06 6.87 -17.34
N TYR A 147 -14.47 5.68 -17.71
CA TYR A 147 -14.03 4.98 -18.93
C TYR A 147 -15.23 4.27 -19.56
N ASP A 148 -15.22 4.13 -20.88
CA ASP A 148 -16.32 3.51 -21.63
C ASP A 148 -16.49 2.02 -21.25
N SER A 149 -15.39 1.36 -20.88
CA SER A 149 -15.42 -0.04 -20.41
C SER A 149 -14.20 -0.39 -19.55
N VAL A 150 -14.24 -1.58 -18.94
CA VAL A 150 -13.10 -2.15 -18.21
C VAL A 150 -11.90 -2.38 -19.13
N GLU A 151 -12.13 -2.86 -20.35
CA GLU A 151 -11.09 -3.12 -21.36
C GLU A 151 -10.39 -1.82 -21.78
N ARG A 152 -11.16 -0.72 -21.91
CA ARG A 152 -10.60 0.59 -22.18
C ARG A 152 -9.68 1.05 -21.05
N PHE A 153 -10.09 0.85 -19.81
CA PHE A 153 -9.25 1.17 -18.67
C PHE A 153 -8.02 0.25 -18.56
N ALA A 154 -8.17 -1.05 -18.81
CA ALA A 154 -7.04 -1.99 -18.89
C ALA A 154 -6.00 -1.57 -19.93
N ALA A 155 -6.44 -1.09 -21.10
CA ALA A 155 -5.53 -0.55 -22.11
C ALA A 155 -4.77 0.69 -21.59
N VAL A 156 -5.43 1.58 -20.85
CA VAL A 156 -4.77 2.73 -20.19
C VAL A 156 -3.73 2.28 -19.16
N LEU A 157 -4.05 1.25 -18.35
CA LEU A 157 -3.10 0.68 -17.40
C LEU A 157 -1.85 0.15 -18.09
N ARG A 158 -2.00 -0.59 -19.19
CA ARG A 158 -0.86 -1.11 -19.99
C ARG A 158 -0.04 -0.01 -20.65
N THR A 159 -0.67 1.07 -21.08
CA THR A 159 0.07 2.23 -21.62
C THR A 159 0.94 2.88 -20.54
N ARG A 160 0.46 2.95 -19.29
CA ARG A 160 1.19 3.52 -18.14
C ARG A 160 2.23 2.55 -17.59
N ASN A 161 1.95 1.26 -17.66
CA ASN A 161 2.85 0.20 -17.22
C ASN A 161 2.91 -0.92 -18.29
N PRO A 162 3.84 -0.81 -19.27
CA PRO A 162 3.98 -1.79 -20.36
C PRO A 162 4.39 -3.20 -19.90
N ARG A 163 4.83 -3.38 -18.67
CA ARG A 163 5.18 -4.68 -18.10
C ARG A 163 3.97 -5.50 -17.66
N LEU A 164 2.78 -4.89 -17.60
CA LEU A 164 1.55 -5.63 -17.31
C LEU A 164 1.12 -6.49 -18.49
N THR A 165 0.80 -7.75 -18.24
CA THR A 165 0.11 -8.61 -19.22
C THR A 165 -1.32 -8.12 -19.45
N LEU A 166 -1.94 -8.55 -20.55
CA LEU A 166 -3.35 -8.23 -20.82
C LEU A 166 -4.25 -8.78 -19.69
N GLU A 167 -4.02 -10.02 -19.28
CA GLU A 167 -4.79 -10.70 -18.24
C GLU A 167 -4.71 -9.93 -16.91
N ARG A 168 -3.51 -9.61 -16.45
CA ARG A 168 -3.32 -8.84 -15.20
C ARG A 168 -3.94 -7.45 -15.29
N SER A 169 -3.80 -6.78 -16.42
CA SER A 169 -4.40 -5.45 -16.59
C SER A 169 -5.92 -5.47 -16.56
N LEU A 170 -6.56 -6.51 -17.12
CA LEU A 170 -8.01 -6.72 -17.05
C LEU A 170 -8.45 -7.01 -15.61
N PHE A 171 -7.76 -7.90 -14.91
CA PHE A 171 -8.05 -8.20 -13.50
C PHE A 171 -7.96 -6.94 -12.62
N ILE A 172 -6.87 -6.18 -12.74
CA ILE A 172 -6.69 -4.92 -12.02
C ILE A 172 -7.79 -3.92 -12.38
N ALA A 173 -8.12 -3.79 -13.66
CA ALA A 173 -9.16 -2.88 -14.12
C ALA A 173 -10.54 -3.25 -13.52
N HIS A 174 -10.87 -4.53 -13.43
CA HIS A 174 -12.07 -4.99 -12.72
C HIS A 174 -12.03 -4.66 -11.22
N ALA A 175 -10.89 -4.90 -10.54
CA ALA A 175 -10.74 -4.62 -9.11
C ALA A 175 -10.82 -3.12 -8.78
N TRP A 176 -10.32 -2.26 -9.69
CA TRP A 176 -10.24 -0.81 -9.47
C TRP A 176 -11.45 -0.03 -9.97
N THR A 177 -12.41 -0.67 -10.64
CA THR A 177 -13.58 0.02 -11.19
C THR A 177 -14.88 -0.52 -10.63
N ARG A 178 -15.92 0.30 -10.75
CA ARG A 178 -17.32 -0.08 -10.51
C ARG A 178 -18.17 0.34 -11.72
N PRO A 179 -19.25 -0.41 -12.02
CA PRO A 179 -20.12 -0.07 -13.13
C PRO A 179 -20.88 1.24 -12.85
N VAL A 180 -21.11 2.01 -13.91
CA VAL A 180 -21.99 3.18 -13.97
C VAL A 180 -22.83 3.10 -15.24
N GLU A 181 -23.84 3.98 -15.38
CA GLU A 181 -24.80 3.92 -16.48
C GLU A 181 -24.16 3.77 -17.89
N ASN A 182 -23.05 4.49 -18.15
CA ASN A 182 -22.36 4.47 -19.44
C ASN A 182 -20.88 4.11 -19.27
N GLY A 183 -20.58 2.91 -18.77
CA GLY A 183 -19.22 2.41 -18.62
C GLY A 183 -18.82 2.10 -17.19
N VAL A 184 -17.63 2.48 -16.82
CA VAL A 184 -17.06 2.24 -15.48
C VAL A 184 -16.39 3.50 -14.92
N GLU A 185 -16.38 3.63 -13.60
CA GLU A 185 -15.58 4.65 -12.92
C GLU A 185 -14.69 4.01 -11.85
N LEU A 186 -13.66 4.71 -11.40
CA LEU A 186 -12.82 4.20 -10.33
C LEU A 186 -13.64 3.97 -9.05
N ALA A 187 -13.46 2.79 -8.44
CA ALA A 187 -14.11 2.40 -7.20
C ALA A 187 -13.63 3.27 -6.02
N ALA A 188 -12.34 3.63 -6.03
CA ALA A 188 -11.78 4.52 -5.03
C ALA A 188 -12.47 5.88 -5.03
N ASP A 189 -12.74 6.40 -3.82
CA ASP A 189 -13.37 7.71 -3.66
C ASP A 189 -12.50 8.80 -4.31
N PRO A 190 -13.08 9.64 -5.20
CA PRO A 190 -12.36 10.75 -5.80
C PRO A 190 -11.76 11.74 -4.79
N LEU A 191 -12.29 11.82 -3.58
CA LEU A 191 -11.75 12.65 -2.50
C LEU A 191 -10.31 12.30 -2.10
N HIS A 192 -9.86 11.06 -2.35
CA HIS A 192 -8.46 10.69 -2.18
C HIS A 192 -7.48 11.53 -3.00
N ARG A 193 -7.95 12.14 -4.10
CA ARG A 193 -7.11 12.92 -5.00
C ARG A 193 -6.96 14.37 -4.60
N LEU A 194 -7.71 14.80 -3.59
CA LEU A 194 -7.51 16.13 -3.02
C LEU A 194 -6.14 16.17 -2.34
N VAL A 195 -5.44 17.25 -2.52
CA VAL A 195 -4.16 17.45 -1.85
C VAL A 195 -4.38 17.42 -0.33
N ASN A 196 -3.50 16.75 0.39
CA ASN A 196 -3.55 16.78 1.84
C ASN A 196 -3.15 18.19 2.31
N PRO A 197 -3.99 18.90 3.12
CA PRO A 197 -3.68 20.24 3.59
C PRO A 197 -2.49 20.27 4.56
N VAL A 198 -2.22 19.14 5.25
CA VAL A 198 -1.09 19.04 6.17
C VAL A 198 0.14 18.58 5.38
N LEU A 199 1.23 19.31 5.53
CA LEU A 199 2.50 18.97 4.91
C LEU A 199 3.01 17.62 5.44
N TYR A 200 3.63 16.84 4.56
CA TYR A 200 4.26 15.59 4.97
C TYR A 200 5.56 15.85 5.75
N ARG A 201 5.60 15.38 6.98
CA ARG A 201 6.75 15.53 7.88
C ARG A 201 7.58 14.25 7.84
N ARG A 202 8.53 14.20 6.89
CA ARG A 202 9.37 13.01 6.68
C ARG A 202 10.16 12.65 7.93
N GLU A 203 10.67 13.63 8.66
CA GLU A 203 11.44 13.45 9.89
C GLU A 203 10.64 12.71 10.98
N GLU A 204 9.33 12.97 11.04
CA GLU A 204 8.42 12.28 11.95
C GLU A 204 8.25 10.81 11.55
N ALA A 205 8.07 10.55 10.24
CA ALA A 205 7.99 9.19 9.73
C ALA A 205 9.29 8.41 9.97
N GLU A 206 10.44 8.98 9.64
CA GLU A 206 11.77 8.39 9.89
C GLU A 206 12.02 8.12 11.39
N SER A 207 11.54 9.02 12.27
CA SER A 207 11.59 8.81 13.72
C SER A 207 10.83 7.56 14.15
N CYS A 208 9.68 7.28 13.52
CA CYS A 208 8.92 6.06 13.76
C CYS A 208 9.64 4.85 13.16
N TRP A 209 10.11 4.91 11.91
CA TRP A 209 10.76 3.76 11.25
C TRP A 209 12.01 3.30 11.99
N ARG A 210 12.80 4.21 12.56
CA ARG A 210 13.96 3.87 13.40
C ARG A 210 13.61 3.10 14.66
N ARG A 211 12.35 3.05 15.06
CA ARG A 211 11.86 2.31 16.24
C ARG A 211 11.35 0.90 15.91
N ILE A 212 11.32 0.53 14.63
CA ILE A 212 10.88 -0.81 14.22
C ILE A 212 11.83 -1.85 14.84
N LYS A 213 11.27 -2.76 15.62
CA LYS A 213 12.00 -3.89 16.22
C LYS A 213 11.85 -5.18 15.42
N ALA A 214 10.73 -5.30 14.71
CA ALA A 214 10.40 -6.48 13.92
C ALA A 214 11.41 -6.69 12.79
N PRO A 215 11.84 -7.93 12.50
CA PRO A 215 12.57 -8.25 11.29
C PRO A 215 11.84 -7.67 10.08
N SER A 216 12.55 -6.95 9.22
CA SER A 216 11.93 -6.23 8.13
C SER A 216 12.67 -6.46 6.81
N LEU A 217 11.89 -6.66 5.73
CA LEU A 217 12.36 -6.71 4.36
C LEU A 217 11.81 -5.51 3.59
N LEU A 218 12.69 -4.72 2.99
CA LEU A 218 12.34 -3.64 2.07
C LEU A 218 12.69 -4.06 0.65
N LEU A 219 11.69 -4.13 -0.23
CA LEU A 219 11.87 -4.44 -1.65
C LEU A 219 11.83 -3.16 -2.48
N ILE A 220 12.76 -3.06 -3.41
CA ILE A 220 12.95 -1.93 -4.32
C ILE A 220 12.86 -2.47 -5.75
N GLY A 221 12.02 -1.89 -6.59
CA GLY A 221 12.01 -2.18 -8.02
C GLY A 221 13.21 -1.52 -8.71
N GLU A 222 13.98 -2.30 -9.47
CA GLU A 222 15.15 -1.78 -10.19
C GLU A 222 14.79 -0.60 -11.11
N LEU A 223 13.61 -0.68 -11.76
CA LEU A 223 13.09 0.30 -12.71
C LEU A 223 12.09 1.29 -12.08
N SER A 224 12.02 1.34 -10.75
CA SER A 224 11.09 2.25 -10.08
C SER A 224 11.63 3.67 -10.04
N GLU A 225 10.80 4.60 -10.51
CA GLU A 225 11.07 6.04 -10.45
C GLU A 225 10.86 6.63 -9.03
N LEU A 226 10.34 5.83 -8.08
CA LEU A 226 10.01 6.36 -6.74
C LEU A 226 11.25 6.89 -6.04
N ARG A 227 12.37 6.18 -6.13
CA ARG A 227 13.63 6.60 -5.53
C ARG A 227 14.14 7.92 -6.10
N GLU A 228 14.01 8.11 -7.41
CA GLU A 228 14.39 9.37 -8.06
C GLU A 228 13.53 10.53 -7.57
N ARG A 229 12.21 10.30 -7.39
CA ARG A 229 11.29 11.30 -6.84
C ARG A 229 11.59 11.69 -5.40
N LEU A 230 12.19 10.78 -4.62
CA LEU A 230 12.63 11.05 -3.25
C LEU A 230 13.95 11.80 -3.21
N GLY A 231 14.70 11.90 -4.32
CA GLY A 231 16.00 12.55 -4.39
C GLY A 231 17.01 11.94 -3.43
N ALA A 232 17.64 12.76 -2.59
CA ALA A 232 18.63 12.29 -1.61
C ALA A 232 18.07 11.25 -0.61
N ASP A 233 16.78 11.34 -0.27
CA ASP A 233 16.11 10.41 0.63
C ASP A 233 15.83 9.03 -0.01
N GLY A 234 15.94 8.93 -1.34
CA GLY A 234 15.76 7.69 -2.10
C GLY A 234 17.05 6.88 -2.28
N THR A 235 18.19 7.35 -1.82
CA THR A 235 19.43 6.60 -1.90
C THR A 235 19.41 5.37 -0.98
N GLU A 236 20.16 4.34 -1.33
CA GLU A 236 20.25 3.14 -0.48
C GLU A 236 20.78 3.47 0.91
N GLU A 237 21.74 4.38 1.01
CA GLU A 237 22.30 4.87 2.27
C GLU A 237 21.23 5.54 3.13
N ALA A 238 20.43 6.44 2.55
CA ALA A 238 19.34 7.11 3.27
C ALA A 238 18.26 6.13 3.73
N LEU A 239 17.89 5.15 2.88
CA LEU A 239 16.93 4.12 3.26
C LEU A 239 17.46 3.22 4.39
N ARG A 240 18.75 2.83 4.37
CA ARG A 240 19.38 2.09 5.46
C ARG A 240 19.43 2.89 6.76
N ALA A 241 19.66 4.20 6.68
CA ALA A 241 19.63 5.09 7.84
C ALA A 241 18.21 5.26 8.42
N ALA A 242 17.22 5.32 7.55
CA ALA A 242 15.80 5.43 7.95
C ALA A 242 15.23 4.13 8.53
N PHE A 243 15.70 2.96 8.04
CA PHE A 243 15.29 1.62 8.45
C PHE A 243 16.49 0.78 8.90
N PRO A 244 17.13 1.09 10.02
CA PRO A 244 18.47 0.56 10.39
C PRO A 244 18.51 -0.96 10.60
N GLY A 245 17.38 -1.62 10.86
CA GLY A 245 17.31 -3.07 11.04
C GLY A 245 16.80 -3.84 9.82
N ALA A 246 16.44 -3.14 8.75
CA ALA A 246 15.80 -3.77 7.61
C ALA A 246 16.79 -4.33 6.58
N ARG A 247 16.38 -5.42 5.92
CA ARG A 247 17.07 -5.94 4.74
C ARG A 247 16.56 -5.21 3.51
N LEU A 248 17.45 -4.54 2.78
CA LEU A 248 17.15 -4.00 1.46
C LEU A 248 17.47 -5.04 0.40
N ARG A 249 16.54 -5.25 -0.52
CA ARG A 249 16.71 -6.09 -1.70
C ARG A 249 16.10 -5.42 -2.92
N THR A 250 16.84 -5.38 -4.01
CA THR A 250 16.35 -4.94 -5.31
C THR A 250 15.75 -6.12 -6.08
N VAL A 251 14.58 -5.92 -6.68
CA VAL A 251 13.94 -6.87 -7.59
C VAL A 251 14.25 -6.43 -9.02
N PRO A 252 14.96 -7.24 -9.80
CA PRO A 252 15.38 -6.87 -11.16
C PRO A 252 14.20 -6.73 -12.11
N GLY A 253 14.30 -5.82 -13.10
CA GLY A 253 13.38 -5.70 -14.22
C GLY A 253 11.98 -5.19 -13.90
N VAL A 254 11.68 -4.84 -12.65
CA VAL A 254 10.37 -4.36 -12.22
C VAL A 254 10.40 -2.90 -11.78
N GLY A 255 9.24 -2.24 -11.94
CA GLY A 255 9.00 -0.88 -11.45
C GLY A 255 8.27 -0.85 -10.12
N HIS A 256 7.59 0.27 -9.86
CA HIS A 256 6.85 0.50 -8.62
C HIS A 256 5.76 -0.55 -8.32
N MET A 257 5.07 -1.06 -9.36
CA MET A 257 4.00 -2.04 -9.21
C MET A 257 4.53 -3.48 -9.29
N MET A 258 5.67 -3.76 -8.63
CA MET A 258 6.43 -5.01 -8.74
C MET A 258 5.59 -6.28 -8.53
N HIS A 259 4.66 -6.27 -7.58
CA HIS A 259 3.76 -7.39 -7.28
C HIS A 259 2.71 -7.65 -8.36
N HIS A 260 2.51 -6.71 -9.28
CA HIS A 260 1.71 -6.88 -10.50
C HIS A 260 2.57 -7.21 -11.71
N GLU A 261 3.83 -6.75 -11.75
CA GLU A 261 4.71 -6.87 -12.92
C GLU A 261 5.42 -8.23 -12.97
N ASP A 262 6.08 -8.61 -11.88
CA ASP A 262 6.74 -9.91 -11.70
C ASP A 262 6.52 -10.44 -10.27
N PRO A 263 5.32 -10.97 -9.98
CA PRO A 263 4.99 -11.50 -8.67
C PRO A 263 5.87 -12.67 -8.25
N GLN A 264 6.38 -13.47 -9.21
CA GLN A 264 7.26 -14.61 -8.93
C GLN A 264 8.60 -14.14 -8.33
N ALA A 265 9.26 -13.16 -8.97
CA ALA A 265 10.52 -12.61 -8.46
C ALA A 265 10.35 -11.95 -7.09
N VAL A 266 9.20 -11.31 -6.84
CA VAL A 266 8.85 -10.74 -5.53
C VAL A 266 8.64 -11.84 -4.48
N ALA A 267 7.86 -12.88 -4.83
CA ALA A 267 7.56 -14.01 -3.94
C ALA A 267 8.83 -14.72 -3.47
N GLU A 268 9.79 -14.97 -4.36
CA GLU A 268 11.07 -15.62 -4.02
C GLU A 268 11.81 -14.86 -2.91
N ARG A 269 11.87 -13.52 -2.98
CA ARG A 269 12.51 -12.69 -1.95
C ARG A 269 11.77 -12.72 -0.62
N ILE A 270 10.43 -12.79 -0.68
CA ILE A 270 9.58 -12.87 0.51
C ILE A 270 9.75 -14.23 1.18
N VAL A 271 9.69 -15.33 0.42
CA VAL A 271 9.84 -16.70 0.94
C VAL A 271 11.21 -16.89 1.58
N GLU A 272 12.30 -16.43 0.93
CA GLU A 272 13.64 -16.43 1.49
C GLU A 272 13.70 -15.70 2.85
N PHE A 273 13.14 -14.51 2.92
CA PHE A 273 13.11 -13.71 4.15
C PHE A 273 12.29 -14.40 5.26
N VAL A 274 11.08 -14.86 4.94
CA VAL A 274 10.16 -15.46 5.93
C VAL A 274 10.69 -16.79 6.46
N ALA A 275 11.38 -17.60 5.63
CA ALA A 275 11.98 -18.86 6.06
C ALA A 275 12.95 -18.69 7.24
N GLU A 276 13.62 -17.54 7.32
CA GLU A 276 14.54 -17.22 8.41
C GLU A 276 13.82 -16.74 9.70
N GLN A 277 12.56 -16.31 9.58
CA GLN A 277 11.76 -15.84 10.72
C GLN A 277 10.91 -16.93 11.39
N GLY A 278 11.00 -18.16 10.90
CA GLY A 278 10.09 -19.24 11.28
C GLY A 278 8.82 -19.24 10.42
N ASN A 279 8.46 -20.43 9.94
CA ASN A 279 7.39 -20.58 8.95
C ASN A 279 6.02 -20.10 9.52
N PRO A 280 5.27 -19.22 8.86
CA PRO A 280 3.92 -18.88 9.25
C PRO A 280 3.02 -20.12 9.01
N ARG A 281 2.64 -20.80 10.07
CA ARG A 281 1.61 -21.84 10.05
C ARG A 281 0.29 -21.27 10.49
#